data_f3f8d81403c08932b6ab4ba6efea04b3
#
_entry.id   f3f8d81403c08932b6ab4ba6efea04b3
#
_cell.length_a   1.000
_cell.length_b   1.000
_cell.length_c   1.000
_cell.angle_alpha   90.00
_cell.angle_beta   90.00
_cell.angle_gamma   90.00
#
_symmetry.space_group_name_H-M   'P 1'
#
loop_
_entity.id
_entity.type
_entity.pdbx_description
1 polymer ?
#
loop_
_entity_poly.entity_id
_entity_poly.type
_entity_poly.pdbx_seq_one_letter_code
_entity_poly.pdbx_strand_id
1 'polypeptide(L)'
;IKEDTANDGNKTYKKNYNVSVAFLFLFMISESMMSWDWIMGLDPHWFSTLFGWYVLATLLVSALTVIAFFTIYLRSKGALPGINDSHIHDLAKFMFGFSVFWTYLWFSQFMLIWYADIPEETTYFVARFTEYKLPFLGMVVMNFVFPILLLLNSDFKSKPWFVFIGGFVILAGHYVDVFVMVMPSTVGAQWSFGIPEVSALCFFIGLLIYTTLRAFSKANPIPKGNPFLKESEHFHYYNIEHSGEESADH
;
A
#
# COMPACT_ATOMS: atom_id res chain seq x y z
N ILE A 1 5.47 -20.71 -10.36
CA ILE A 1 4.57 -21.72 -9.77
C ILE A 1 4.80 -23.09 -10.43
N LYS A 2 4.73 -23.22 -11.76
CA LYS A 2 5.04 -24.49 -12.45
C LYS A 2 6.50 -24.93 -12.27
N GLU A 3 7.42 -23.99 -12.19
CA GLU A 3 8.85 -24.25 -11.99
C GLU A 3 9.18 -24.57 -10.52
N ASP A 4 8.39 -24.10 -9.56
CA ASP A 4 8.59 -24.34 -8.12
C ASP A 4 8.31 -25.79 -7.69
N THR A 5 7.54 -26.53 -8.50
CA THR A 5 7.29 -27.97 -8.32
C THR A 5 8.37 -28.86 -8.93
N ALA A 6 9.29 -28.30 -9.73
CA ALA A 6 10.42 -29.01 -10.28
C ALA A 6 11.56 -29.13 -9.23
N ASN A 7 12.31 -30.24 -9.26
CA ASN A 7 13.29 -30.69 -8.25
C ASN A 7 14.49 -29.75 -7.99
N ASP A 8 14.54 -28.54 -8.54
CA ASP A 8 15.69 -27.62 -8.46
C ASP A 8 15.32 -26.28 -7.80
N GLY A 9 14.77 -26.36 -6.58
CA GLY A 9 14.22 -25.22 -5.83
C GLY A 9 15.16 -24.03 -5.69
N ASN A 10 16.46 -24.28 -5.46
CA ASN A 10 17.43 -23.18 -5.28
C ASN A 10 17.68 -22.41 -6.58
N LYS A 11 17.69 -23.06 -7.74
CA LYS A 11 17.85 -22.40 -9.05
C LYS A 11 16.63 -21.58 -9.41
N THR A 12 15.44 -22.12 -9.17
CA THR A 12 14.16 -21.41 -9.38
C THR A 12 14.05 -20.21 -8.46
N TYR A 13 14.45 -20.33 -7.19
CA TYR A 13 14.48 -19.22 -6.24
C TYR A 13 15.38 -18.07 -6.72
N LYS A 14 16.65 -18.36 -7.11
CA LYS A 14 17.58 -17.34 -7.61
C LYS A 14 17.06 -16.65 -8.88
N LYS A 15 16.46 -17.41 -9.81
CA LYS A 15 15.84 -16.86 -11.02
C LYS A 15 14.72 -15.89 -10.67
N ASN A 16 13.80 -16.31 -9.80
CA ASN A 16 12.67 -15.48 -9.36
C ASN A 16 13.14 -14.23 -8.63
N TYR A 17 14.14 -14.34 -7.76
CA TYR A 17 14.75 -13.21 -7.08
C TYR A 17 15.30 -12.17 -8.07
N ASN A 18 16.13 -12.60 -9.03
CA ASN A 18 16.72 -11.70 -10.02
C ASN A 18 15.66 -11.02 -10.90
N VAL A 19 14.63 -11.76 -11.31
CA VAL A 19 13.52 -11.22 -12.09
C VAL A 19 12.72 -10.21 -11.27
N SER A 20 12.48 -10.47 -9.97
CA SER A 20 11.77 -9.53 -9.10
C SER A 20 12.55 -8.24 -8.88
N VAL A 21 13.88 -8.31 -8.70
CA VAL A 21 14.75 -7.13 -8.57
C VAL A 21 14.73 -6.31 -9.86
N ALA A 22 14.88 -6.96 -11.02
CA ALA A 22 14.81 -6.27 -12.31
C ALA A 22 13.43 -5.63 -12.55
N PHE A 23 12.36 -6.34 -12.18
CA PHE A 23 11.00 -5.81 -12.28
C PHE A 23 10.81 -4.57 -11.41
N LEU A 24 11.24 -4.59 -10.14
CA LEU A 24 11.10 -3.43 -9.25
C LEU A 24 11.88 -2.21 -9.77
N PHE A 25 13.06 -2.41 -10.32
CA PHE A 25 13.84 -1.34 -10.91
C PHE A 25 13.14 -0.72 -12.13
N LEU A 26 12.68 -1.56 -13.06
CA LEU A 26 11.94 -1.09 -14.24
C LEU A 26 10.60 -0.47 -13.86
N PHE A 27 9.91 -1.02 -12.85
CA PHE A 27 8.65 -0.49 -12.35
C PHE A 27 8.82 0.92 -11.78
N MET A 28 9.87 1.17 -10.99
CA MET A 28 10.16 2.49 -10.43
C MET A 28 10.29 3.57 -11.51
N ILE A 29 10.98 3.25 -12.61
CA ILE A 29 11.18 4.19 -13.72
C ILE A 29 9.88 4.38 -14.51
N SER A 30 9.23 3.28 -14.91
CA SER A 30 8.01 3.33 -15.72
C SER A 30 6.82 3.93 -14.99
N GLU A 31 6.73 3.73 -13.67
CA GLU A 31 5.69 4.30 -12.84
C GLU A 31 5.85 5.83 -12.72
N SER A 32 7.08 6.32 -12.54
CA SER A 32 7.33 7.76 -12.52
C SER A 32 6.91 8.41 -13.84
N MET A 33 7.24 7.79 -14.98
CA MET A 33 6.79 8.27 -16.29
C MET A 33 5.26 8.23 -16.41
N MET A 34 4.63 7.14 -15.98
CA MET A 34 3.17 7.00 -16.00
C MET A 34 2.49 8.08 -15.14
N SER A 35 3.02 8.39 -13.97
CA SER A 35 2.45 9.41 -13.09
C SER A 35 2.53 10.82 -13.69
N TRP A 36 3.62 11.14 -14.41
CA TRP A 36 3.77 12.41 -15.11
C TRP A 36 2.85 12.51 -16.33
N ASP A 37 2.76 11.46 -17.13
CA ASP A 37 1.98 11.48 -18.38
C ASP A 37 0.48 11.39 -18.13
N TRP A 38 0.04 10.54 -17.17
CA TRP A 38 -1.38 10.23 -17.01
C TRP A 38 -2.08 11.03 -15.92
N ILE A 39 -1.37 11.41 -14.86
CA ILE A 39 -1.96 12.12 -13.73
C ILE A 39 -1.56 13.60 -13.77
N MET A 40 -0.26 13.89 -13.76
CA MET A 40 0.22 15.27 -13.78
C MET A 40 -0.13 15.98 -15.08
N GLY A 41 -0.12 15.26 -16.21
CA GLY A 41 -0.50 15.78 -17.54
C GLY A 41 -1.96 16.25 -17.65
N LEU A 42 -2.84 15.93 -16.66
CA LEU A 42 -4.20 16.48 -16.58
C LEU A 42 -4.19 17.98 -16.21
N ASP A 43 -3.10 18.48 -15.59
CA ASP A 43 -2.88 19.88 -15.31
C ASP A 43 -1.67 20.37 -16.11
N PRO A 44 -1.83 20.83 -17.37
CA PRO A 44 -0.73 21.10 -18.27
C PRO A 44 0.14 22.31 -17.86
N HIS A 45 -0.34 23.13 -16.93
CA HIS A 45 0.37 24.30 -16.43
C HIS A 45 1.17 24.03 -15.16
N TRP A 46 1.02 22.84 -14.57
CA TRP A 46 1.68 22.45 -13.33
C TRP A 46 2.61 21.25 -13.54
N PHE A 47 3.77 21.28 -12.91
CA PHE A 47 4.73 20.18 -12.95
C PHE A 47 5.52 20.07 -11.64
N SER A 48 5.86 18.85 -11.26
CA SER A 48 6.74 18.54 -10.12
C SER A 48 7.47 17.22 -10.34
N THR A 49 8.78 17.22 -10.19
CA THR A 49 9.59 15.99 -10.29
C THR A 49 9.33 15.03 -9.13
N LEU A 50 9.01 15.56 -7.95
CA LEU A 50 8.73 14.78 -6.75
C LEU A 50 7.40 14.03 -6.85
N PHE A 51 6.51 14.46 -7.76
CA PHE A 51 5.18 13.86 -7.93
C PHE A 51 5.25 12.36 -8.29
N GLY A 52 6.21 11.93 -9.12
CA GLY A 52 6.43 10.53 -9.44
C GLY A 52 6.74 9.68 -8.20
N TRP A 53 7.62 10.16 -7.33
CA TRP A 53 7.93 9.46 -6.07
C TRP A 53 6.74 9.41 -5.10
N TYR A 54 5.94 10.46 -5.09
CA TYR A 54 4.73 10.52 -4.28
C TYR A 54 3.70 9.48 -4.73
N VAL A 55 3.44 9.37 -6.03
CA VAL A 55 2.54 8.34 -6.58
C VAL A 55 3.11 6.93 -6.36
N LEU A 56 4.42 6.74 -6.53
CA LEU A 56 5.09 5.46 -6.21
C LEU A 56 4.85 5.04 -4.75
N ALA A 57 4.97 5.97 -3.81
CA ALA A 57 4.71 5.67 -2.40
C ALA A 57 3.24 5.28 -2.17
N THR A 58 2.28 5.98 -2.80
CA THR A 58 0.85 5.62 -2.78
C THR A 58 0.61 4.19 -3.26
N LEU A 59 1.25 3.79 -4.37
CA LEU A 59 1.14 2.43 -4.92
C LEU A 59 1.76 1.38 -3.99
N LEU A 60 2.94 1.66 -3.40
CA LEU A 60 3.62 0.74 -2.50
C LEU A 60 2.82 0.49 -1.22
N VAL A 61 2.31 1.55 -0.57
CA VAL A 61 1.46 1.40 0.63
C VAL A 61 0.21 0.60 0.30
N SER A 62 -0.46 0.93 -0.81
CA SER A 62 -1.68 0.25 -1.25
C SER A 62 -1.43 -1.23 -1.55
N ALA A 63 -0.33 -1.55 -2.26
CA ALA A 63 0.04 -2.92 -2.58
C ALA A 63 0.32 -3.75 -1.31
N LEU A 64 1.11 -3.21 -0.37
CA LEU A 64 1.41 -3.87 0.90
C LEU A 64 0.15 -4.12 1.73
N THR A 65 -0.76 -3.16 1.75
CA THR A 65 -2.04 -3.27 2.45
C THR A 65 -2.93 -4.36 1.84
N VAL A 66 -3.00 -4.44 0.52
CA VAL A 66 -3.73 -5.49 -0.20
C VAL A 66 -3.11 -6.87 0.06
N ILE A 67 -1.78 -6.97 0.05
CA ILE A 67 -1.07 -8.22 0.41
C ILE A 67 -1.41 -8.63 1.84
N ALA A 68 -1.42 -7.70 2.80
CA ALA A 68 -1.81 -7.99 4.17
C ALA A 68 -3.25 -8.52 4.28
N PHE A 69 -4.20 -7.94 3.54
CA PHE A 69 -5.59 -8.40 3.50
C PHE A 69 -5.73 -9.82 2.97
N PHE A 70 -5.09 -10.13 1.84
CA PHE A 70 -5.10 -11.49 1.30
C PHE A 70 -4.41 -12.48 2.23
N THR A 71 -3.31 -12.09 2.87
CA THR A 71 -2.59 -12.92 3.83
C THR A 71 -3.47 -13.26 5.04
N ILE A 72 -4.12 -12.26 5.65
CA ILE A 72 -5.05 -12.45 6.78
C ILE A 72 -6.22 -13.34 6.36
N TYR A 73 -6.82 -13.10 5.19
CA TYR A 73 -7.95 -13.87 4.67
C TYR A 73 -7.57 -15.33 4.41
N LEU A 74 -6.48 -15.59 3.68
CA LEU A 74 -6.05 -16.95 3.35
C LEU A 74 -5.60 -17.72 4.58
N ARG A 75 -4.95 -17.05 5.54
CA ARG A 75 -4.63 -17.64 6.85
C ARG A 75 -5.89 -18.04 7.61
N SER A 76 -6.92 -17.19 7.66
CA SER A 76 -8.20 -17.49 8.33
C SER A 76 -8.94 -18.68 7.70
N LYS A 77 -8.68 -18.97 6.42
CA LYS A 77 -9.21 -20.15 5.70
C LYS A 77 -8.31 -21.40 5.82
N GLY A 78 -7.20 -21.32 6.54
CA GLY A 78 -6.24 -22.42 6.68
C GLY A 78 -5.41 -22.72 5.42
N ALA A 79 -5.46 -21.84 4.41
CA ALA A 79 -4.72 -22.03 3.16
C ALA A 79 -3.22 -21.72 3.28
N LEU A 80 -2.81 -21.00 4.34
CA LEU A 80 -1.42 -20.61 4.60
C LEU A 80 -1.02 -21.02 6.03
N PRO A 81 -0.79 -22.31 6.31
CA PRO A 81 -0.50 -22.82 7.65
C PRO A 81 0.85 -22.35 8.22
N GLY A 82 1.82 -21.96 7.36
CA GLY A 82 3.13 -21.45 7.78
C GLY A 82 3.15 -19.95 8.15
N ILE A 83 2.02 -19.22 8.02
CA ILE A 83 1.94 -17.81 8.38
C ILE A 83 1.51 -17.66 9.84
N ASN A 84 2.38 -17.05 10.65
CA ASN A 84 2.14 -16.74 12.06
C ASN A 84 1.88 -15.24 12.29
N ASP A 85 1.67 -14.83 13.54
CA ASP A 85 1.41 -13.42 13.91
C ASP A 85 2.63 -12.52 13.65
N SER A 86 3.84 -13.07 13.69
CA SER A 86 5.06 -12.33 13.38
C SER A 86 5.12 -11.85 11.92
N HIS A 87 4.63 -12.65 10.98
CA HIS A 87 4.52 -12.24 9.57
C HIS A 87 3.51 -11.11 9.37
N ILE A 88 2.35 -11.16 10.09
CA ILE A 88 1.36 -10.09 10.04
C ILE A 88 1.93 -8.82 10.66
N HIS A 89 2.67 -8.95 11.76
CA HIS A 89 3.34 -7.83 12.40
C HIS A 89 4.37 -7.16 11.47
N ASP A 90 5.14 -7.93 10.71
CA ASP A 90 6.09 -7.39 9.74
C ASP A 90 5.40 -6.68 8.56
N LEU A 91 4.31 -7.25 8.03
CA LEU A 91 3.49 -6.56 7.04
C LEU A 91 2.95 -5.23 7.59
N ALA A 92 2.46 -5.21 8.83
CA ALA A 92 1.99 -3.99 9.48
C ALA A 92 3.11 -2.94 9.68
N LYS A 93 4.36 -3.39 9.96
CA LYS A 93 5.52 -2.49 9.98
C LYS A 93 5.77 -1.83 8.63
N PHE A 94 5.71 -2.62 7.54
CA PHE A 94 5.88 -2.07 6.20
C PHE A 94 4.76 -1.10 5.85
N MET A 95 3.50 -1.44 6.16
CA MET A 95 2.37 -0.53 5.97
C MET A 95 2.60 0.79 6.71
N PHE A 96 3.00 0.73 7.98
CA PHE A 96 3.32 1.91 8.79
C PHE A 96 4.50 2.71 8.21
N GLY A 97 5.61 2.06 7.91
CA GLY A 97 6.82 2.71 7.40
C GLY A 97 6.58 3.42 6.06
N PHE A 98 5.86 2.78 5.15
CA PHE A 98 5.53 3.38 3.87
C PHE A 98 4.44 4.46 3.97
N SER A 99 3.53 4.40 4.94
CA SER A 99 2.61 5.52 5.23
C SER A 99 3.36 6.77 5.71
N VAL A 100 4.38 6.60 6.55
CA VAL A 100 5.26 7.70 6.96
C VAL A 100 6.06 8.23 5.77
N PHE A 101 6.59 7.35 4.92
CA PHE A 101 7.32 7.73 3.72
C PHE A 101 6.44 8.49 2.71
N TRP A 102 5.21 8.05 2.49
CA TRP A 102 4.22 8.77 1.69
C TRP A 102 3.98 10.18 2.21
N THR A 103 3.78 10.31 3.52
CA THR A 103 3.55 11.61 4.17
C THR A 103 4.75 12.52 4.03
N TYR A 104 5.95 11.98 4.18
CA TYR A 104 7.19 12.72 3.98
C TYR A 104 7.26 13.31 2.56
N LEU A 105 6.96 12.53 1.54
CA LEU A 105 6.97 12.99 0.14
C LEU A 105 5.89 14.02 -0.13
N TRP A 106 4.66 13.78 0.35
CA TRP A 106 3.56 14.73 0.24
C TRP A 106 3.89 16.06 0.92
N PHE A 107 4.38 16.00 2.15
CA PHE A 107 4.72 17.21 2.91
C PHE A 107 5.93 17.94 2.32
N SER A 108 6.93 17.20 1.87
CA SER A 108 8.12 17.80 1.19
C SER A 108 7.72 18.55 -0.06
N GLN A 109 6.83 17.99 -0.88
CA GLN A 109 6.31 18.65 -2.07
C GLN A 109 5.53 19.93 -1.70
N PHE A 110 4.68 19.86 -0.70
CA PHE A 110 3.95 21.01 -0.19
C PHE A 110 4.91 22.10 0.30
N MET A 111 5.87 21.73 1.14
CA MET A 111 6.85 22.68 1.72
C MET A 111 7.71 23.35 0.67
N LEU A 112 8.18 22.63 -0.33
CA LEU A 112 9.01 23.19 -1.40
C LEU A 112 8.23 24.23 -2.22
N ILE A 113 7.01 23.92 -2.61
CA ILE A 113 6.14 24.79 -3.40
C ILE A 113 5.68 25.99 -2.57
N TRP A 114 5.30 25.78 -1.31
CA TRP A 114 4.89 26.84 -0.41
C TRP A 114 6.05 27.82 -0.11
N TYR A 115 7.27 27.29 0.10
CA TYR A 115 8.45 28.11 0.41
C TYR A 115 8.93 28.91 -0.82
N ALA A 116 8.92 28.29 -2.00
CA ALA A 116 9.33 28.96 -3.24
C ALA A 116 8.35 30.04 -3.69
N ASP A 117 7.07 29.87 -3.37
CA ASP A 117 5.94 30.78 -3.68
C ASP A 117 5.90 31.25 -5.16
N ILE A 118 6.21 30.29 -6.07
CA ILE A 118 6.15 30.55 -7.51
C ILE A 118 4.67 30.48 -7.92
N PRO A 119 4.11 31.55 -8.52
CA PRO A 119 2.67 31.62 -8.81
C PRO A 119 2.12 30.46 -9.64
N GLU A 120 2.90 29.98 -10.62
CA GLU A 120 2.55 28.86 -11.49
C GLU A 120 2.45 27.55 -10.73
N GLU A 121 3.31 27.34 -9.72
CA GLU A 121 3.37 26.09 -8.94
C GLU A 121 2.35 26.09 -7.79
N THR A 122 2.09 27.23 -7.16
CA THR A 122 1.21 27.34 -6.00
C THR A 122 -0.26 27.10 -6.35
N THR A 123 -0.67 27.28 -7.60
CA THR A 123 -2.04 27.05 -8.08
C THR A 123 -2.56 25.67 -7.73
N TYR A 124 -1.69 24.66 -7.79
CA TYR A 124 -2.02 23.28 -7.43
C TYR A 124 -2.55 23.12 -6.00
N PHE A 125 -1.87 23.72 -5.04
CA PHE A 125 -2.27 23.64 -3.63
C PHE A 125 -3.39 24.61 -3.30
N VAL A 126 -3.43 25.82 -3.93
CA VAL A 126 -4.50 26.78 -3.72
C VAL A 126 -5.86 26.18 -4.07
N ALA A 127 -6.00 25.55 -5.23
CA ALA A 127 -7.25 24.87 -5.62
C ALA A 127 -7.66 23.79 -4.60
N ARG A 128 -6.70 23.02 -4.10
CA ARG A 128 -6.96 21.94 -3.12
C ARG A 128 -7.34 22.48 -1.74
N PHE A 129 -6.76 23.58 -1.29
CA PHE A 129 -7.13 24.21 -0.02
C PHE A 129 -8.43 25.01 -0.07
N THR A 130 -8.82 25.53 -1.24
CA THR A 130 -10.06 26.32 -1.39
C THR A 130 -11.25 25.44 -1.70
N GLU A 131 -11.17 24.59 -2.70
CA GLU A 131 -12.31 23.85 -3.25
C GLU A 131 -12.39 22.41 -2.74
N TYR A 132 -11.24 21.77 -2.43
CA TYR A 132 -11.13 20.37 -2.01
C TYR A 132 -10.64 20.21 -0.57
N LYS A 133 -10.79 21.23 0.28
CA LYS A 133 -10.23 21.26 1.64
C LYS A 133 -10.56 20.01 2.46
N LEU A 134 -11.81 19.56 2.42
CA LEU A 134 -12.25 18.41 3.22
C LEU A 134 -11.58 17.09 2.75
N PRO A 135 -11.67 16.67 1.48
CA PRO A 135 -10.99 15.47 1.03
C PRO A 135 -9.45 15.59 1.11
N PHE A 136 -8.89 16.78 0.84
CA PHE A 136 -7.45 17.01 0.89
C PHE A 136 -6.84 16.86 2.29
N LEU A 137 -7.46 17.43 3.31
CA LEU A 137 -7.03 17.21 4.71
C LEU A 137 -7.46 15.84 5.23
N GLY A 138 -8.60 15.32 4.78
CA GLY A 138 -9.10 14.00 5.12
C GLY A 138 -8.14 12.89 4.72
N MET A 139 -7.54 12.95 3.52
CA MET A 139 -6.57 11.95 3.10
C MET A 139 -5.31 11.92 3.99
N VAL A 140 -4.87 13.09 4.50
CA VAL A 140 -3.72 13.16 5.42
C VAL A 140 -4.05 12.52 6.75
N VAL A 141 -5.26 12.76 7.27
CA VAL A 141 -5.71 12.12 8.52
C VAL A 141 -5.78 10.60 8.34
N MET A 142 -6.33 10.12 7.23
CA MET A 142 -6.50 8.69 6.97
C MET A 142 -5.19 7.97 6.66
N ASN A 143 -4.26 8.59 5.94
CA ASN A 143 -3.01 7.96 5.50
C ASN A 143 -1.83 8.18 6.45
N PHE A 144 -1.91 9.16 7.34
CA PHE A 144 -0.84 9.50 8.28
C PHE A 144 -1.27 9.42 9.74
N VAL A 145 -2.22 10.26 10.16
CA VAL A 145 -2.57 10.38 11.58
C VAL A 145 -3.14 9.07 12.10
N PHE A 146 -4.07 8.48 11.38
CA PHE A 146 -4.72 7.24 11.78
C PHE A 146 -3.76 6.04 11.81
N PRO A 147 -2.93 5.77 10.78
CA PRO A 147 -1.91 4.73 10.84
C PRO A 147 -0.89 4.92 11.97
N ILE A 148 -0.46 6.15 12.25
CA ILE A 148 0.43 6.41 13.37
C ILE A 148 -0.25 6.01 14.68
N LEU A 149 -1.44 6.50 14.94
CA LEU A 149 -2.14 6.22 16.20
C LEU A 149 -2.42 4.73 16.40
N LEU A 150 -2.75 4.02 15.32
CA LEU A 150 -3.10 2.61 15.39
C LEU A 150 -1.89 1.68 15.31
N LEU A 151 -0.96 1.93 14.38
CA LEU A 151 0.15 1.03 14.07
C LEU A 151 1.46 1.42 14.74
N LEU A 152 1.52 2.48 15.55
CA LEU A 152 2.71 2.78 16.37
C LEU A 152 2.87 1.73 17.46
N ASN A 153 1.78 1.30 18.09
CA ASN A 153 1.82 0.27 19.13
C ASN A 153 2.16 -1.10 18.53
N SER A 154 3.16 -1.77 19.11
CA SER A 154 3.63 -3.09 18.68
C SER A 154 2.56 -4.18 18.85
N ASP A 155 1.78 -4.12 19.94
CA ASP A 155 0.75 -5.13 20.25
C ASP A 155 -0.38 -5.12 19.22
N PHE A 156 -0.75 -3.94 18.73
CA PHE A 156 -1.81 -3.81 17.71
C PHE A 156 -1.37 -4.36 16.35
N LYS A 157 -0.07 -4.22 16.00
CA LYS A 157 0.48 -4.78 14.75
C LYS A 157 0.42 -6.31 14.69
N SER A 158 0.47 -6.98 15.84
CA SER A 158 0.41 -8.43 15.92
C SER A 158 -1.00 -9.00 15.78
N LYS A 159 -2.03 -8.17 15.97
CA LYS A 159 -3.43 -8.61 15.94
C LYS A 159 -4.05 -8.36 14.57
N PRO A 160 -4.46 -9.42 13.84
CA PRO A 160 -4.98 -9.30 12.45
C PRO A 160 -6.13 -8.32 12.30
N TRP A 161 -6.98 -8.18 13.31
CA TRP A 161 -8.12 -7.25 13.30
C TRP A 161 -7.70 -5.79 13.23
N PHE A 162 -6.70 -5.38 14.02
CA PHE A 162 -6.21 -4.00 13.99
C PHE A 162 -5.50 -3.68 12.68
N VAL A 163 -4.74 -4.65 12.12
CA VAL A 163 -4.11 -4.51 10.81
C VAL A 163 -5.16 -4.39 9.70
N PHE A 164 -6.25 -5.14 9.81
CA PHE A 164 -7.36 -5.06 8.86
C PHE A 164 -8.06 -3.69 8.91
N ILE A 165 -8.40 -3.18 10.11
CA ILE A 165 -9.00 -1.84 10.25
C ILE A 165 -8.04 -0.76 9.72
N GLY A 166 -6.77 -0.80 10.16
CA GLY A 166 -5.75 0.14 9.70
C GLY A 166 -5.60 0.14 8.19
N GLY A 167 -5.53 -1.05 7.61
CA GLY A 167 -5.43 -1.22 6.16
C GLY A 167 -6.66 -0.71 5.41
N PHE A 168 -7.86 -0.92 5.94
CA PHE A 168 -9.08 -0.40 5.32
C PHE A 168 -9.08 1.13 5.27
N VAL A 169 -8.70 1.79 6.37
CA VAL A 169 -8.61 3.26 6.41
C VAL A 169 -7.52 3.77 5.47
N ILE A 170 -6.36 3.11 5.43
CA ILE A 170 -5.26 3.46 4.51
C ILE A 170 -5.73 3.36 3.05
N LEU A 171 -6.37 2.26 2.64
CA LEU A 171 -6.86 2.11 1.25
C LEU A 171 -7.93 3.15 0.90
N ALA A 172 -8.85 3.42 1.83
CA ALA A 172 -9.85 4.47 1.65
C ALA A 172 -9.18 5.86 1.54
N GLY A 173 -8.16 6.13 2.36
CA GLY A 173 -7.38 7.36 2.32
C GLY A 173 -6.62 7.53 1.00
N HIS A 174 -6.00 6.48 0.47
CA HIS A 174 -5.34 6.52 -0.83
C HIS A 174 -6.32 6.62 -2.01
N TYR A 175 -7.53 6.09 -1.86
CA TYR A 175 -8.59 6.35 -2.85
C TYR A 175 -8.96 7.84 -2.88
N VAL A 176 -9.13 8.48 -1.72
CA VAL A 176 -9.35 9.93 -1.61
C VAL A 176 -8.15 10.71 -2.14
N ASP A 177 -6.94 10.25 -1.90
CA ASP A 177 -5.70 10.85 -2.42
C ASP A 177 -5.70 10.91 -3.96
N VAL A 178 -5.96 9.77 -4.62
CA VAL A 178 -6.07 9.72 -6.09
C VAL A 178 -7.22 10.59 -6.60
N PHE A 179 -8.34 10.62 -5.89
CA PHE A 179 -9.46 11.51 -6.20
C PHE A 179 -9.03 12.98 -6.20
N VAL A 180 -8.28 13.40 -5.19
CA VAL A 180 -7.77 14.78 -5.08
C VAL A 180 -6.65 15.07 -6.09
N MET A 181 -5.92 14.06 -6.57
CA MET A 181 -4.95 14.24 -7.67
C MET A 181 -5.64 14.55 -8.99
N VAL A 182 -6.76 13.89 -9.31
CA VAL A 182 -7.40 13.87 -10.63
C VAL A 182 -8.53 14.89 -10.76
N MET A 183 -9.42 14.98 -9.78
CA MET A 183 -10.65 15.74 -9.90
C MET A 183 -10.48 17.26 -10.07
N PRO A 184 -9.53 17.94 -9.39
CA PRO A 184 -9.35 19.38 -9.57
C PRO A 184 -9.07 19.78 -11.01
N SER A 185 -8.30 18.99 -11.73
CA SER A 185 -7.91 19.26 -13.12
C SER A 185 -8.97 18.83 -14.15
N THR A 186 -9.93 17.98 -13.75
CA THR A 186 -10.96 17.45 -14.68
C THR A 186 -12.32 18.12 -14.55
N VAL A 187 -12.82 18.30 -13.34
CA VAL A 187 -14.16 18.84 -13.05
C VAL A 187 -14.14 20.17 -12.27
N GLY A 188 -12.97 20.63 -11.85
CA GLY A 188 -12.81 21.88 -11.10
C GLY A 188 -13.61 21.89 -9.80
N ALA A 189 -14.25 23.02 -9.48
CA ALA A 189 -15.03 23.22 -8.25
C ALA A 189 -16.33 22.41 -8.17
N GLN A 190 -16.81 21.83 -9.29
CA GLN A 190 -18.09 21.11 -9.35
C GLN A 190 -17.97 19.61 -9.03
N TRP A 191 -17.02 19.26 -8.18
CA TRP A 191 -16.83 17.86 -7.81
C TRP A 191 -17.97 17.33 -6.93
N SER A 192 -18.31 16.08 -7.15
CA SER A 192 -19.23 15.33 -6.29
C SER A 192 -18.77 13.88 -6.19
N PHE A 193 -18.99 13.26 -5.05
CA PHE A 193 -18.84 11.82 -4.91
C PHE A 193 -20.15 11.17 -5.36
N GLY A 194 -20.11 10.53 -6.52
CA GLY A 194 -21.29 9.99 -7.17
C GLY A 194 -21.26 8.48 -7.38
N ILE A 195 -22.29 7.99 -8.07
CA ILE A 195 -22.43 6.59 -8.46
C ILE A 195 -21.26 6.13 -9.36
N PRO A 196 -20.74 6.93 -10.31
CA PRO A 196 -19.62 6.51 -11.17
C PRO A 196 -18.37 6.14 -10.39
N GLU A 197 -17.98 6.96 -9.41
CA GLU A 197 -16.77 6.75 -8.60
C GLU A 197 -16.88 5.47 -7.77
N VAL A 198 -18.03 5.27 -7.12
CA VAL A 198 -18.28 4.08 -6.29
C VAL A 198 -18.38 2.83 -7.16
N SER A 199 -19.05 2.89 -8.30
CA SER A 199 -19.20 1.73 -9.18
C SER A 199 -17.88 1.30 -9.82
N ALA A 200 -17.04 2.25 -10.22
CA ALA A 200 -15.71 1.96 -10.75
C ALA A 200 -14.83 1.32 -9.66
N LEU A 201 -14.84 1.85 -8.43
CA LEU A 201 -14.11 1.27 -7.30
C LEU A 201 -14.56 -0.18 -7.04
N CYS A 202 -15.86 -0.42 -6.94
CA CYS A 202 -16.41 -1.76 -6.71
C CYS A 202 -16.06 -2.74 -7.84
N PHE A 203 -16.09 -2.28 -9.09
CA PHE A 203 -15.71 -3.10 -10.24
C PHE A 203 -14.24 -3.54 -10.15
N PHE A 204 -13.30 -2.62 -9.92
CA PHE A 204 -11.89 -2.95 -9.85
C PHE A 204 -11.53 -3.78 -8.61
N ILE A 205 -12.15 -3.52 -7.45
CA ILE A 205 -11.99 -4.36 -6.26
C ILE A 205 -12.50 -5.77 -6.54
N GLY A 206 -13.69 -5.90 -7.15
CA GLY A 206 -14.25 -7.21 -7.52
C GLY A 206 -13.37 -7.98 -8.50
N LEU A 207 -12.84 -7.28 -9.51
CA LEU A 207 -11.90 -7.85 -10.48
C LEU A 207 -10.60 -8.34 -9.82
N LEU A 208 -10.03 -7.53 -8.91
CA LEU A 208 -8.82 -7.88 -8.15
C LEU A 208 -9.05 -9.13 -7.30
N ILE A 209 -10.13 -9.16 -6.53
CA ILE A 209 -10.49 -10.32 -5.69
C ILE A 209 -10.69 -11.56 -6.56
N TYR A 210 -11.47 -11.45 -7.63
CA TYR A 210 -11.75 -12.58 -8.53
C TYR A 210 -10.47 -13.14 -9.17
N THR A 211 -9.63 -12.28 -9.73
CA THR A 211 -8.39 -12.71 -10.41
C THR A 211 -7.41 -13.34 -9.43
N THR A 212 -7.25 -12.74 -8.24
CA THR A 212 -6.35 -13.23 -7.20
C THR A 212 -6.82 -14.57 -6.64
N LEU A 213 -8.08 -14.71 -6.24
CA LEU A 213 -8.60 -15.97 -5.70
C LEU A 213 -8.62 -17.08 -6.76
N ARG A 214 -8.91 -16.75 -8.02
CA ARG A 214 -8.80 -17.69 -9.12
C ARG A 214 -7.37 -18.17 -9.35
N ALA A 215 -6.38 -17.29 -9.21
CA ALA A 215 -4.97 -17.66 -9.29
C ALA A 215 -4.57 -18.60 -8.14
N PHE A 216 -4.98 -18.28 -6.91
CA PHE A 216 -4.74 -19.14 -5.75
C PHE A 216 -5.40 -20.51 -5.86
N SER A 217 -6.61 -20.61 -6.43
CA SER A 217 -7.30 -21.90 -6.62
C SER A 217 -6.60 -22.84 -7.59
N LYS A 218 -5.74 -22.30 -8.48
CA LYS A 218 -5.00 -23.06 -9.51
C LYS A 218 -3.56 -23.36 -9.14
N ALA A 219 -3.07 -22.82 -8.03
CA ALA A 219 -1.68 -22.91 -7.62
C ALA A 219 -1.55 -23.40 -6.19
N ASN A 220 -0.47 -24.12 -5.89
CA ASN A 220 -0.12 -24.39 -4.50
C ASN A 220 0.40 -23.08 -3.86
N PRO A 221 -0.23 -22.57 -2.79
CA PRO A 221 0.18 -21.33 -2.16
C PRO A 221 1.51 -21.44 -1.40
N ILE A 222 1.97 -22.65 -1.10
CA ILE A 222 3.23 -22.90 -0.37
C ILE A 222 4.39 -23.01 -1.36
N PRO A 223 5.41 -22.15 -1.29
CA PRO A 223 6.57 -22.18 -2.18
C PRO A 223 7.54 -23.29 -1.78
N LYS A 224 7.30 -24.52 -2.23
CA LYS A 224 8.11 -25.73 -1.85
C LYS A 224 9.60 -25.62 -2.22
N GLY A 225 9.93 -24.84 -3.23
CA GLY A 225 11.29 -24.62 -3.70
C GLY A 225 12.04 -23.47 -3.01
N ASN A 226 11.44 -22.81 -2.04
CA ASN A 226 12.11 -21.74 -1.30
C ASN A 226 13.07 -22.32 -0.25
N PRO A 227 14.39 -22.04 -0.33
CA PRO A 227 15.36 -22.54 0.63
C PRO A 227 15.16 -22.00 2.06
N PHE A 228 14.49 -20.85 2.21
CA PHE A 228 14.21 -20.20 3.49
C PHE A 228 12.82 -20.55 4.06
N LEU A 229 12.10 -21.51 3.47
CA LEU A 229 10.75 -21.85 3.92
C LEU A 229 10.72 -22.28 5.38
N LYS A 230 11.65 -23.19 5.77
CA LYS A 230 11.75 -23.68 7.15
C LYS A 230 12.09 -22.58 8.17
N GLU A 231 12.95 -21.65 7.79
CA GLU A 231 13.31 -20.50 8.61
C GLU A 231 12.11 -19.58 8.79
N SER A 232 11.37 -19.33 7.71
CA SER A 232 10.14 -18.53 7.74
C SER A 232 9.05 -19.17 8.62
N GLU A 233 8.84 -20.48 8.55
CA GLU A 233 7.84 -21.19 9.39
C GLU A 233 8.13 -21.10 10.88
N HIS A 234 9.42 -21.03 11.27
CA HIS A 234 9.87 -20.94 12.66
C HIS A 234 10.23 -19.50 13.08
N PHE A 235 9.91 -18.51 12.24
CA PHE A 235 10.20 -17.12 12.54
C PHE A 235 9.21 -16.58 13.58
N HIS A 236 9.74 -16.18 14.75
CA HIS A 236 8.99 -15.56 15.84
C HIS A 236 9.62 -14.21 16.21
N TYR A 237 8.79 -13.20 16.41
CA TYR A 237 9.24 -11.90 16.87
C TYR A 237 9.37 -11.91 18.40
N TYR A 238 10.57 -11.67 18.90
CA TYR A 238 10.95 -11.87 20.31
C TYR A 238 10.00 -11.23 21.35
N ASN A 239 9.36 -10.10 21.03
CA ASN A 239 8.47 -9.42 21.97
C ASN A 239 7.04 -9.96 22.02
N ILE A 240 6.67 -10.90 21.15
CA ILE A 240 5.31 -11.47 21.11
C ILE A 240 5.19 -12.67 22.06
N GLU A 241 6.30 -13.37 22.30
CA GLU A 241 6.33 -14.56 23.17
C GLU A 241 6.15 -14.19 24.65
N HIS A 242 6.72 -13.07 25.12
CA HIS A 242 6.63 -12.68 26.53
C HIS A 242 5.25 -12.16 26.97
N SER A 243 4.40 -11.69 26.05
CA SER A 243 3.04 -11.25 26.39
C SER A 243 2.04 -12.41 26.58
N GLY A 244 2.39 -13.63 26.16
CA GLY A 244 1.56 -14.83 26.29
C GLY A 244 1.83 -15.65 27.56
N GLU A 245 3.04 -15.61 28.10
CA GLU A 245 3.42 -16.37 29.29
C GLU A 245 3.06 -15.67 30.60
N GLU A 246 3.09 -14.33 30.66
CA GLU A 246 2.65 -13.59 31.85
C GLU A 246 1.13 -13.68 32.12
N SER A 247 0.33 -14.09 31.15
CA SER A 247 -1.12 -14.29 31.34
C SER A 247 -1.53 -15.70 31.78
N ALA A 248 -0.60 -16.65 31.89
CA ALA A 248 -0.86 -18.02 32.30
C ALA A 248 -0.52 -18.32 33.77
N ASP A 249 0.15 -17.40 34.46
CA ASP A 249 0.60 -17.57 35.86
C ASP A 249 -0.17 -16.67 36.87
N HIS A 250 -1.38 -16.19 36.53
CA HIS A 250 -2.24 -15.44 37.45
C HIS A 250 -3.65 -16.03 37.54
#